data_cc6d31daa6e494b24ace02bde5dbf5c7
#
_entry.id   cc6d31daa6e494b24ace02bde5dbf5c7
#
_cell.length_a   1.000
_cell.length_b   1.000
_cell.length_c   1.000
_cell.angle_alpha   90.00
_cell.angle_beta   90.00
_cell.angle_gamma   90.00
#
_symmetry.space_group_name_H-M   'P 1'
#
loop_
_entity.id
_entity.type
_entity.pdbx_description
1 polymer ?
#
loop_
_entity_poly.entity_id
_entity_poly.type
_entity_poly.pdbx_seq_one_letter_code
_entity_poly.pdbx_strand_id
1 'polypeptide(L)'
;MRFLAYKLDLNDKQVAELARILDELKTERAQAEVDRRRTVSALADAVAGDSFDSAKAGEGAKLRVSSAERLRDAVVKALQQIHAMLDGEQRGKLAYLIRTGTLLI
;
A
#
# COMPACT_ATOMS: atom_id res chain seq x y z
N MET A 1 -5.95 13.22 4.30
CA MET A 1 -4.95 13.90 5.14
C MET A 1 -5.57 14.69 6.30
N ARG A 2 -6.49 15.61 6.03
CA ARG A 2 -7.19 16.37 7.07
C ARG A 2 -7.90 15.50 8.11
N PHE A 3 -8.48 14.41 7.65
CA PHE A 3 -9.20 13.46 8.51
C PHE A 3 -8.29 12.90 9.61
N LEU A 4 -7.11 12.39 9.22
CA LEU A 4 -6.15 11.83 10.18
C LEU A 4 -5.58 12.91 11.10
N ALA A 5 -5.25 14.08 10.57
CA ALA A 5 -4.74 15.18 11.37
C ALA A 5 -5.72 15.58 12.48
N TYR A 6 -7.00 15.63 12.14
CA TYR A 6 -8.07 15.95 13.10
C TYR A 6 -8.28 14.80 14.09
N LYS A 7 -8.44 13.57 13.61
CA LYS A 7 -8.76 12.42 14.47
C LYS A 7 -7.64 12.07 15.44
N LEU A 8 -6.39 12.27 15.04
CA LEU A 8 -5.24 12.01 15.89
C LEU A 8 -4.75 13.25 16.65
N ASP A 9 -5.35 14.40 16.40
CA ASP A 9 -4.95 15.67 17.01
C ASP A 9 -3.45 15.94 16.79
N LEU A 10 -3.04 15.90 15.53
CA LEU A 10 -1.63 16.08 15.14
C LEU A 10 -1.23 17.55 15.20
N ASN A 11 -0.01 17.81 15.66
CA ASN A 11 0.60 19.13 15.55
C ASN A 11 1.15 19.36 14.13
N ASP A 12 1.59 20.59 13.84
CA ASP A 12 2.06 20.97 12.49
C ASP A 12 3.23 20.13 12.01
N LYS A 13 4.15 19.82 12.90
CA LYS A 13 5.33 18.97 12.57
C LYS A 13 4.90 17.55 12.21
N GLN A 14 3.96 17.00 12.98
CA GLN A 14 3.42 15.65 12.71
C GLN A 14 2.65 15.63 11.40
N VAL A 15 1.88 16.68 11.09
CA VAL A 15 1.15 16.79 9.82
C VAL A 15 2.13 16.77 8.64
N ALA A 16 3.21 17.52 8.71
CA ALA A 16 4.23 17.55 7.65
C ALA A 16 4.88 16.18 7.45
N GLU A 17 5.22 15.50 8.55
CA GLU A 17 5.82 14.17 8.50
C GLU A 17 4.84 13.13 7.94
N LEU A 18 3.58 13.17 8.37
CA LEU A 18 2.54 12.28 7.85
C LEU A 18 2.36 12.48 6.34
N ALA A 19 2.34 13.73 5.87
CA ALA A 19 2.22 14.03 4.45
C ALA A 19 3.35 13.39 3.65
N ARG A 20 4.59 13.45 4.14
CA ARG A 20 5.74 12.82 3.50
C ARG A 20 5.60 11.30 3.44
N ILE A 21 5.20 10.68 4.56
CA ILE A 21 5.01 9.22 4.64
C ILE A 21 3.93 8.76 3.67
N LEU A 22 2.79 9.45 3.64
CA LEU A 22 1.68 9.09 2.75
C LEU A 22 2.02 9.32 1.28
N ASP A 23 2.83 10.32 0.97
CA ASP A 23 3.27 10.56 -0.40
C ASP A 23 4.16 9.43 -0.92
N GLU A 24 5.08 8.93 -0.09
CA GLU A 24 5.90 7.76 -0.41
C GLU A 24 5.02 6.52 -0.64
N LEU A 25 4.04 6.30 0.23
CA LEU A 25 3.12 5.17 0.09
C LEU A 25 2.27 5.28 -1.18
N LYS A 26 1.85 6.48 -1.55
CA LYS A 26 1.12 6.74 -2.78
C LYS A 26 1.92 6.31 -4.01
N THR A 27 3.22 6.62 -4.02
CA THR A 27 4.13 6.20 -5.10
C THR A 27 4.20 4.68 -5.21
N GLU A 28 4.29 3.98 -4.07
CA GLU A 28 4.31 2.51 -4.06
C GLU A 28 2.98 1.91 -4.53
N ARG A 29 1.85 2.52 -4.18
CA ARG A 29 0.54 2.07 -4.67
C ARG A 29 0.39 2.30 -6.18
N ALA A 30 0.93 3.39 -6.71
CA ALA A 30 0.93 3.65 -8.14
C ALA A 30 1.76 2.59 -8.90
N GLN A 31 2.90 2.20 -8.35
CA GLN A 31 3.72 1.13 -8.93
C GLN A 31 2.98 -0.22 -8.89
N ALA A 32 2.29 -0.52 -7.80
CA ALA A 32 1.50 -1.75 -7.70
C ALA A 32 0.39 -1.80 -8.76
N GLU A 33 -0.21 -0.66 -9.10
CA GLU A 33 -1.22 -0.59 -10.17
C GLU A 33 -0.61 -0.85 -11.55
N VAL A 34 0.58 -0.33 -11.82
CA VAL A 34 1.32 -0.65 -13.06
C VAL A 34 1.59 -2.15 -13.13
N ASP A 35 2.06 -2.75 -12.03
CA ASP A 35 2.35 -4.18 -11.96
C ASP A 35 1.08 -5.01 -12.17
N ARG A 36 -0.07 -4.56 -11.66
CA ARG A 36 -1.34 -5.24 -11.86
C ARG A 36 -1.73 -5.28 -13.33
N ARG A 37 -1.56 -4.18 -14.05
CA ARG A 37 -1.83 -4.12 -15.50
C ARG A 37 -0.93 -5.05 -16.28
N ARG A 38 0.34 -5.12 -15.91
CA ARG A 38 1.31 -6.04 -16.55
C ARG A 38 0.97 -7.49 -16.27
N THR A 39 0.52 -7.82 -15.05
CA THR A 39 0.04 -9.15 -14.70
C THR A 39 -1.16 -9.54 -15.55
N VAL A 40 -2.16 -8.66 -15.64
CA VAL A 40 -3.37 -8.89 -16.46
C VAL A 40 -3.01 -9.14 -17.92
N SER A 41 -2.11 -8.32 -18.47
CA SER A 41 -1.66 -8.47 -19.86
C SER A 41 -0.96 -9.81 -20.09
N ALA A 42 -0.08 -10.23 -19.17
CA ALA A 42 0.62 -11.51 -19.27
C ALA A 42 -0.35 -12.70 -19.21
N LEU A 43 -1.35 -12.64 -18.32
CA LEU A 43 -2.36 -13.68 -18.21
C LEU A 43 -3.26 -13.74 -19.45
N ALA A 44 -3.62 -12.59 -19.99
CA ALA A 44 -4.38 -12.51 -21.24
C ALA A 44 -3.59 -13.14 -22.41
N ASP A 45 -2.30 -12.81 -22.52
CA ASP A 45 -1.44 -13.39 -23.55
C ASP A 45 -1.31 -14.91 -23.40
N ALA A 46 -1.31 -15.41 -22.15
CA ALA A 46 -1.22 -16.84 -21.88
C ALA A 46 -2.38 -17.64 -22.47
N VAL A 47 -3.57 -17.03 -22.54
CA VAL A 47 -4.80 -17.71 -23.01
C VAL A 47 -5.20 -17.34 -24.44
N ALA A 48 -4.50 -16.40 -25.07
CA ALA A 48 -4.92 -15.87 -26.37
C ALA A 48 -4.61 -16.79 -27.55
N GLY A 49 -3.60 -17.66 -27.45
CA GLY A 49 -3.16 -18.53 -28.54
C GLY A 49 -3.91 -19.86 -28.58
N ASP A 50 -3.60 -20.67 -29.59
CA ASP A 50 -4.18 -22.01 -29.74
C ASP A 50 -3.77 -22.96 -28.62
N SER A 51 -2.60 -22.76 -28.07
CA SER A 51 -2.14 -23.51 -26.90
C SER A 51 -1.90 -22.53 -25.74
N PHE A 52 -2.07 -23.06 -24.52
CA PHE A 52 -1.85 -22.29 -23.31
C PHE A 52 -0.35 -22.00 -23.12
N ASP A 53 0.03 -20.72 -22.97
CA ASP A 53 1.41 -20.32 -22.74
C ASP A 53 1.71 -20.33 -21.23
N SER A 54 2.23 -21.45 -20.75
CA SER A 54 2.56 -21.63 -19.33
C SER A 54 3.64 -20.66 -18.85
N ALA A 55 4.58 -20.29 -19.74
CA ALA A 55 5.65 -19.35 -19.37
C ALA A 55 5.08 -17.94 -19.10
N LYS A 56 4.16 -17.48 -19.93
CA LYS A 56 3.50 -16.19 -19.75
C LYS A 56 2.62 -16.19 -18.49
N ALA A 57 1.87 -17.25 -18.25
CA ALA A 57 1.06 -17.38 -17.05
C ALA A 57 1.93 -17.36 -15.79
N GLY A 58 3.04 -18.08 -15.80
CA GLY A 58 3.99 -18.12 -14.68
C GLY A 58 4.62 -16.76 -14.41
N GLU A 59 4.98 -16.04 -15.47
CA GLU A 59 5.53 -14.68 -15.39
C GLU A 59 4.53 -13.71 -14.72
N GLY A 60 3.28 -13.75 -15.15
CA GLY A 60 2.22 -12.92 -14.56
C GLY A 60 1.94 -13.25 -13.10
N ALA A 61 1.88 -14.54 -12.77
CA ALA A 61 1.66 -15.01 -11.41
C ALA A 61 2.81 -14.58 -10.47
N LYS A 62 4.04 -14.69 -10.93
CA LYS A 62 5.24 -14.31 -10.18
C LYS A 62 5.26 -12.80 -9.93
N LEU A 63 4.91 -12.00 -10.94
CA LEU A 63 4.84 -10.54 -10.80
C LEU A 63 3.80 -10.14 -9.76
N ARG A 64 2.63 -10.80 -9.77
CA ARG A 64 1.57 -10.55 -8.79
C ARG A 64 2.06 -10.75 -7.36
N VAL A 65 2.77 -11.84 -7.09
CA VAL A 65 3.30 -12.14 -5.75
C VAL A 65 4.36 -11.13 -5.35
N SER A 66 5.33 -10.85 -6.21
CA SER A 66 6.42 -9.91 -5.88
C SER A 66 5.91 -8.48 -5.67
N SER A 67 4.92 -8.06 -6.45
CA SER A 67 4.29 -6.74 -6.29
C SER A 67 3.54 -6.63 -4.97
N ALA A 68 2.79 -7.69 -4.60
CA ALA A 68 2.08 -7.74 -3.31
C ALA A 68 3.05 -7.68 -2.13
N GLU A 69 4.18 -8.38 -2.22
CA GLU A 69 5.20 -8.36 -1.17
C GLU A 69 5.81 -6.96 -1.01
N ARG A 70 6.11 -6.27 -2.11
CA ARG A 70 6.64 -4.91 -2.06
C ARG A 70 5.65 -3.93 -1.45
N LEU A 71 4.38 -4.03 -1.82
CA LEU A 71 3.35 -3.16 -1.26
C LEU A 71 3.14 -3.43 0.23
N ARG A 72 3.14 -4.72 0.62
CA ARG A 72 3.10 -5.11 2.03
C ARG A 72 4.23 -4.45 2.81
N ASP A 73 5.45 -4.54 2.31
CA ASP A 73 6.61 -3.98 3.00
C ASP A 73 6.53 -2.44 3.08
N ALA A 74 6.02 -1.80 2.04
CA ALA A 74 5.81 -0.35 2.03
C ALA A 74 4.78 0.08 3.08
N VAL A 75 3.68 -0.65 3.21
CA VAL A 75 2.63 -0.38 4.22
C VAL A 75 3.20 -0.55 5.63
N VAL A 76 3.92 -1.64 5.89
CA VAL A 76 4.53 -1.87 7.20
C VAL A 76 5.53 -0.76 7.55
N LYS A 77 6.37 -0.36 6.59
CA LYS A 77 7.32 0.73 6.79
C LYS A 77 6.60 2.05 7.10
N ALA A 78 5.53 2.36 6.37
CA ALA A 78 4.72 3.56 6.63
C ALA A 78 4.15 3.55 8.05
N LEU A 79 3.61 2.42 8.49
CA LEU A 79 3.07 2.26 9.85
C LEU A 79 4.15 2.43 10.92
N GLN A 80 5.34 1.90 10.69
CA GLN A 80 6.47 2.09 11.61
C GLN A 80 6.85 3.56 11.74
N GLN A 81 6.91 4.28 10.64
CA GLN A 81 7.24 5.70 10.62
C GLN A 81 6.17 6.55 11.30
N ILE A 82 4.90 6.22 11.06
CA ILE A 82 3.78 6.90 11.71
C ILE A 82 3.81 6.64 13.22
N HIS A 83 3.99 5.39 13.62
CA HIS A 83 4.11 5.02 15.03
C HIS A 83 5.21 5.81 15.74
N ALA A 84 6.35 5.96 15.09
CA ALA A 84 7.51 6.63 15.70
C ALA A 84 7.27 8.12 15.97
N MET A 85 6.39 8.76 15.22
CA MET A 85 6.10 10.19 15.40
C MET A 85 4.94 10.49 16.35
N LEU A 86 4.18 9.47 16.75
CA LEU A 86 3.00 9.62 17.58
C LEU A 86 3.32 9.40 19.06
N ASP A 87 2.56 10.04 19.96
CA ASP A 87 2.57 9.73 21.38
C ASP A 87 1.63 8.54 21.68
N GLY A 88 1.60 8.12 22.96
CA GLY A 88 0.82 6.95 23.37
C GLY A 88 -0.68 7.10 23.14
N GLU A 89 -1.23 8.29 23.39
CA GLU A 89 -2.66 8.56 23.17
C GLU A 89 -3.01 8.55 21.68
N GLN A 90 -2.18 9.18 20.86
CA GLN A 90 -2.36 9.19 19.41
C GLN A 90 -2.27 7.78 18.82
N ARG A 91 -1.35 6.95 19.30
CA ARG A 91 -1.21 5.55 18.89
C ARG A 91 -2.48 4.76 19.18
N GLY A 92 -3.08 4.97 20.35
CA GLY A 92 -4.35 4.34 20.71
C GLY A 92 -5.48 4.73 19.78
N LYS A 93 -5.57 6.00 19.43
CA LYS A 93 -6.56 6.50 18.46
C LYS A 93 -6.36 5.90 17.07
N LEU A 94 -5.11 5.83 16.62
CA LEU A 94 -4.79 5.21 15.33
C LEU A 94 -5.20 3.73 15.30
N ALA A 95 -4.84 2.98 16.34
CA ALA A 95 -5.22 1.57 16.45
C ALA A 95 -6.73 1.37 16.41
N TYR A 96 -7.49 2.25 17.06
CA TYR A 96 -8.95 2.23 17.02
C TYR A 96 -9.48 2.45 15.59
N LEU A 97 -8.94 3.43 14.86
CA LEU A 97 -9.37 3.73 13.49
C LEU A 97 -9.10 2.55 12.55
N ILE A 98 -7.99 1.87 12.73
CA ILE A 98 -7.65 0.68 11.95
C ILE A 98 -8.59 -0.48 12.31
N ARG A 99 -8.79 -0.73 13.59
CA ARG A 99 -9.58 -1.88 14.09
C ARG A 99 -11.05 -1.78 13.69
N THR A 100 -11.61 -0.58 13.65
CA THR A 100 -13.01 -0.36 13.27
C THR A 100 -13.22 -0.30 11.76
N GLY A 101 -12.16 -0.33 10.96
CA GLY A 101 -12.25 -0.21 9.51
C GLY A 101 -12.51 1.21 9.02
N THR A 102 -12.48 2.20 9.91
CA THR A 102 -12.64 3.61 9.55
C THR A 102 -11.49 4.08 8.67
N LEU A 103 -10.28 3.58 8.94
CA LEU A 103 -9.09 3.80 8.13
C LEU A 103 -8.74 2.50 7.43
N LEU A 104 -8.85 2.48 6.09
CA LEU A 104 -8.48 1.31 5.27
C LEU A 104 -6.98 1.34 4.96
N ILE A 105 -6.36 0.20 5.11
CA ILE A 105 -4.93 0.05 4.84
C ILE A 105 -4.71 -0.94 3.68
#